data_79a06b3dd8addd656dba22f4232a4fa7
#
_entry.id   79a06b3dd8addd656dba22f4232a4fa7
#
_cell.length_a   1.000
_cell.length_b   1.000
_cell.length_c   1.000
_cell.angle_alpha   90.00
_cell.angle_beta   90.00
_cell.angle_gamma   90.00
#
_symmetry.space_group_name_H-M   'P 1'
#
loop_
_entity.id
_entity.type
_entity.pdbx_description
1 polymer ?
#
loop_
_entity_poly.entity_id
_entity_poly.type
_entity_poly.pdbx_seq_one_letter_code
_entity_poly.pdbx_strand_id
1 'polypeptide(L)'
;DLANNFSVYFKKFKKKLSKYMQDAIIKGNKHSGKEYAEAIDFMKRSYESYQEVFEDYHGVLSPSSPGVAPKGLKSTGTAEFNKVWSYLGTPCISLPLLEGENNLPLGVQLIGDKYDDHRFLGVARWLEKECEE
;
A
#
# COMPACT_ATOMS: atom_id res chain seq x y z
N ASP A 1 3.55 -0.94 15.10
CA ASP A 1 4.30 0.27 14.69
C ASP A 1 3.50 1.54 14.93
N LEU A 2 2.31 1.75 14.30
CA LEU A 2 1.54 2.99 14.36
C LEU A 2 1.28 3.46 15.80
N ALA A 3 0.83 2.56 16.68
CA ALA A 3 0.54 2.87 18.07
C ALA A 3 1.78 3.38 18.84
N ASN A 4 2.94 2.79 18.59
CA ASN A 4 4.20 3.20 19.19
C ASN A 4 4.65 4.57 18.65
N ASN A 5 4.68 4.75 17.33
CA ASN A 5 5.13 5.98 16.69
C ASN A 5 4.28 7.19 17.07
N PHE A 6 2.96 7.00 17.25
CA PHE A 6 2.04 8.06 17.64
C PHE A 6 1.76 8.15 19.14
N SER A 7 2.43 7.37 19.97
CA SER A 7 2.17 7.32 21.43
C SER A 7 2.27 8.69 22.12
N VAL A 8 3.29 9.47 21.77
CA VAL A 8 3.52 10.82 22.34
C VAL A 8 2.41 11.78 21.90
N TYR A 9 2.05 11.77 20.62
CA TYR A 9 0.98 12.60 20.07
C TYR A 9 -0.39 12.21 20.65
N PHE A 10 -0.63 10.93 20.81
CA PHE A 10 -1.86 10.43 21.43
C PHE A 10 -2.02 10.91 22.87
N LYS A 11 -0.93 10.86 23.67
CA LYS A 11 -0.95 11.37 25.05
C LYS A 11 -1.20 12.87 25.13
N LYS A 12 -0.54 13.67 24.28
CA LYS A 12 -0.59 15.13 24.35
C LYS A 12 -1.78 15.75 23.60
N PHE A 13 -2.19 15.15 22.49
CA PHE A 13 -3.12 15.76 21.53
C PHE A 13 -4.27 14.85 21.12
N LYS A 14 -4.69 13.90 21.96
CA LYS A 14 -5.74 12.92 21.65
C LYS A 14 -6.97 13.54 20.99
N LYS A 15 -7.47 14.69 21.52
CA LYS A 15 -8.65 15.38 21.01
C LYS A 15 -8.48 15.98 19.61
N LYS A 16 -7.24 16.16 19.13
CA LYS A 16 -6.93 16.67 17.79
C LYS A 16 -6.78 15.55 16.74
N LEU A 17 -6.69 14.31 17.17
CA LEU A 17 -6.63 13.16 16.28
C LEU A 17 -8.04 12.75 15.84
N SER A 18 -8.18 12.34 14.58
CA SER A 18 -9.43 11.77 14.10
C SER A 18 -9.83 10.54 14.92
N LYS A 19 -11.13 10.25 14.97
CA LYS A 19 -11.64 9.05 15.67
C LYS A 19 -10.99 7.78 15.15
N TYR A 20 -10.82 7.66 13.83
CA TYR A 20 -10.13 6.55 13.19
C TYR A 20 -8.71 6.34 13.73
N MET A 21 -7.90 7.42 13.82
CA MET A 21 -6.54 7.35 14.37
C MET A 21 -6.52 6.95 15.84
N GLN A 22 -7.44 7.50 16.65
CA GLN A 22 -7.55 7.14 18.05
C GLN A 22 -7.84 5.65 18.22
N ASP A 23 -8.80 5.11 17.48
CA ASP A 23 -9.18 3.70 17.55
C ASP A 23 -8.07 2.77 17.05
N ALA A 24 -7.35 3.17 15.99
CA ALA A 24 -6.20 2.43 15.48
C ALA A 24 -5.05 2.35 16.51
N ILE A 25 -4.75 3.46 17.20
CA ILE A 25 -3.73 3.49 18.26
C ILE A 25 -4.16 2.63 19.44
N ILE A 26 -5.42 2.74 19.88
CA ILE A 26 -5.96 1.94 20.99
C ILE A 26 -5.91 0.44 20.64
N LYS A 27 -6.28 0.08 19.41
CA LYS A 27 -6.21 -1.30 18.93
C LYS A 27 -4.76 -1.80 18.89
N GLY A 28 -3.85 -0.99 18.35
CA GLY A 28 -2.44 -1.34 18.26
C GLY A 28 -1.77 -1.60 19.63
N ASN A 29 -2.16 -0.83 20.65
CA ASN A 29 -1.64 -1.01 22.02
C ASN A 29 -2.15 -2.29 22.73
N LYS A 30 -3.12 -3.01 22.16
CA LYS A 30 -3.60 -4.27 22.73
C LYS A 30 -2.75 -5.47 22.31
N HIS A 31 -1.95 -5.32 21.27
CA HIS A 31 -1.09 -6.40 20.81
C HIS A 31 0.15 -6.54 21.71
N SER A 32 0.47 -7.77 22.05
CA SER A 32 1.68 -8.12 22.78
C SER A 32 2.93 -8.01 21.92
N GLY A 33 4.10 -7.89 22.55
CA GLY A 33 5.39 -7.93 21.84
C GLY A 33 5.59 -9.25 21.09
N LYS A 34 5.05 -10.37 21.60
CA LYS A 34 5.09 -11.68 20.94
C LYS A 34 4.30 -11.67 19.65
N GLU A 35 3.02 -11.23 19.67
CA GLU A 35 2.19 -11.12 18.46
C GLU A 35 2.83 -10.21 17.40
N TYR A 36 3.47 -9.13 17.85
CA TYR A 36 4.19 -8.24 16.94
C TYR A 36 5.39 -8.95 16.29
N ALA A 37 6.19 -9.67 17.06
CA ALA A 37 7.34 -10.42 16.55
C ALA A 37 6.90 -11.51 15.54
N GLU A 38 5.83 -12.26 15.86
CA GLU A 38 5.24 -13.27 14.96
C GLU A 38 4.74 -12.65 13.65
N ALA A 39 4.12 -11.45 13.72
CA ALA A 39 3.66 -10.75 12.52
C ALA A 39 4.82 -10.28 11.64
N ILE A 40 5.92 -9.81 12.23
CA ILE A 40 7.14 -9.42 11.48
C ILE A 40 7.79 -10.64 10.82
N ASP A 41 7.87 -11.75 11.53
CA ASP A 41 8.42 -12.99 10.98
C ASP A 41 7.54 -13.54 9.82
N PHE A 42 6.24 -13.51 10.00
CA PHE A 42 5.30 -13.87 8.92
C PHE A 42 5.45 -12.95 7.70
N MET A 43 5.62 -11.64 7.90
CA MET A 43 5.86 -10.69 6.81
C MET A 43 7.12 -11.04 6.01
N LYS A 44 8.23 -11.36 6.71
CA LYS A 44 9.49 -11.74 6.06
C LYS A 44 9.33 -12.99 5.20
N ARG A 45 8.77 -14.06 5.76
CA ARG A 45 8.53 -15.31 5.04
C ARG A 45 7.57 -15.13 3.85
N SER A 46 6.53 -14.29 4.02
CA SER A 46 5.61 -13.98 2.92
C SER A 46 6.31 -13.22 1.80
N TYR A 47 7.23 -12.31 2.13
CA TYR A 47 8.03 -11.63 1.12
C TYR A 47 8.98 -12.57 0.39
N GLU A 48 9.68 -13.45 1.11
CA GLU A 48 10.58 -14.46 0.54
C GLU A 48 9.85 -15.33 -0.51
N SER A 49 8.65 -15.83 -0.17
CA SER A 49 7.84 -16.59 -1.12
C SER A 49 7.35 -15.75 -2.31
N TYR A 50 7.10 -14.45 -2.09
CA TYR A 50 6.67 -13.55 -3.14
C TYR A 50 7.82 -13.14 -4.06
N GLN A 51 9.04 -13.08 -3.54
CA GLN A 51 10.23 -12.69 -4.29
C GLN A 51 10.53 -13.63 -5.47
N GLU A 52 10.18 -14.91 -5.37
CA GLU A 52 10.32 -15.89 -6.47
C GLU A 52 9.64 -15.42 -7.76
N VAL A 53 8.56 -14.64 -7.66
CA VAL A 53 7.85 -14.07 -8.83
C VAL A 53 8.77 -13.16 -9.66
N PHE A 54 9.70 -12.45 -9.03
CA PHE A 54 10.59 -11.51 -9.71
C PHE A 54 11.79 -12.18 -10.39
N GLU A 55 11.99 -13.47 -10.19
CA GLU A 55 12.96 -14.26 -10.96
C GLU A 55 12.49 -14.40 -12.42
N ASP A 56 11.17 -14.56 -12.63
CA ASP A 56 10.59 -14.78 -13.94
C ASP A 56 9.91 -13.53 -14.54
N TYR A 57 9.50 -12.58 -13.68
CA TYR A 57 8.71 -11.41 -14.09
C TYR A 57 9.36 -10.08 -13.68
N HIS A 58 9.11 -9.05 -14.46
CA HIS A 58 9.63 -7.71 -14.18
C HIS A 58 8.82 -6.92 -13.15
N GLY A 59 7.63 -7.41 -12.80
CA GLY A 59 6.73 -6.81 -11.85
C GLY A 59 5.36 -7.48 -11.86
N VAL A 60 4.53 -7.10 -10.90
CA VAL A 60 3.14 -7.56 -10.81
C VAL A 60 2.21 -6.37 -11.02
N LEU A 61 1.18 -6.56 -11.84
CA LEU A 61 0.13 -5.57 -12.06
C LEU A 61 -1.09 -5.89 -11.20
N SER A 62 -1.66 -4.84 -10.63
CA SER A 62 -2.88 -4.91 -9.83
C SER A 62 -3.68 -3.62 -9.98
N PRO A 63 -5.00 -3.61 -9.78
CA PRO A 63 -5.72 -2.35 -9.64
C PRO A 63 -5.16 -1.51 -8.49
N SER A 64 -5.09 -0.18 -8.66
CA SER A 64 -4.72 0.73 -7.56
C SER A 64 -5.85 0.94 -6.57
N SER A 65 -7.10 0.78 -7.04
CA SER A 65 -8.32 0.93 -6.26
C SER A 65 -9.45 0.06 -6.83
N PRO A 66 -10.52 -0.23 -6.07
CA PRO A 66 -11.66 -1.01 -6.58
C PRO A 66 -12.47 -0.31 -7.69
N GLY A 67 -12.21 0.96 -7.92
CA GLY A 67 -12.91 1.76 -8.91
C GLY A 67 -12.42 3.20 -8.91
N VAL A 68 -13.16 4.09 -9.57
CA VAL A 68 -12.86 5.52 -9.62
C VAL A 68 -13.04 6.19 -8.25
N ALA A 69 -12.53 7.41 -8.11
CA ALA A 69 -12.64 8.18 -6.87
C ALA A 69 -14.11 8.33 -6.42
N PRO A 70 -14.45 8.05 -5.15
CA PRO A 70 -15.80 8.24 -4.64
C PRO A 70 -16.24 9.71 -4.72
N LYS A 71 -17.50 9.94 -5.07
CA LYS A 71 -18.04 11.30 -5.13
C LYS A 71 -18.10 11.96 -3.75
N GLY A 72 -17.54 13.16 -3.64
CA GLY A 72 -17.60 14.00 -2.44
C GLY A 72 -16.37 13.85 -1.52
N LEU A 73 -16.44 14.44 -0.32
CA LEU A 73 -15.31 14.54 0.61
C LEU A 73 -15.42 13.64 1.85
N LYS A 74 -16.42 12.78 1.91
CA LYS A 74 -16.67 11.93 3.10
C LYS A 74 -15.82 10.66 3.12
N SER A 75 -15.34 10.21 1.98
CA SER A 75 -14.57 8.97 1.83
C SER A 75 -13.51 9.13 0.76
N THR A 76 -12.36 8.52 0.97
CA THR A 76 -11.28 8.39 -0.03
C THR A 76 -11.28 7.01 -0.69
N GLY A 77 -12.33 6.21 -0.46
CA GLY A 77 -12.38 4.83 -0.91
C GLY A 77 -11.73 3.85 0.07
N THR A 78 -11.31 2.71 -0.42
CA THR A 78 -10.65 1.66 0.37
C THR A 78 -9.22 1.41 -0.14
N ALA A 79 -8.31 1.07 0.77
CA ALA A 79 -6.93 0.69 0.46
C ALA A 79 -6.76 -0.83 0.26
N GLU A 80 -7.80 -1.50 -0.22
CA GLU A 80 -7.86 -2.97 -0.29
C GLU A 80 -6.71 -3.55 -1.09
N PHE A 81 -6.43 -2.99 -2.26
CA PHE A 81 -5.35 -3.44 -3.14
C PHE A 81 -3.95 -2.95 -2.73
N ASN A 82 -3.84 -2.06 -1.74
CA ASN A 82 -2.55 -1.49 -1.34
C ASN A 82 -2.00 -2.07 -0.03
N LYS A 83 -2.86 -2.68 0.79
CA LYS A 83 -2.49 -3.13 2.15
C LYS A 83 -1.40 -4.19 2.15
N VAL A 84 -1.49 -5.17 1.26
CA VAL A 84 -0.53 -6.27 1.17
C VAL A 84 0.86 -5.77 0.79
N TRP A 85 0.96 -4.90 -0.18
CA TRP A 85 2.22 -4.33 -0.66
C TRP A 85 2.89 -3.45 0.39
N SER A 86 2.09 -2.61 1.06
CA SER A 86 2.56 -1.83 2.20
C SER A 86 3.02 -2.71 3.37
N TYR A 87 2.35 -3.83 3.60
CA TYR A 87 2.74 -4.80 4.63
C TYR A 87 4.03 -5.52 4.25
N LEU A 88 4.16 -5.97 3.02
CA LEU A 88 5.38 -6.61 2.51
C LEU A 88 6.53 -5.61 2.36
N GLY A 89 6.26 -4.31 2.21
CA GLY A 89 7.27 -3.26 2.02
C GLY A 89 7.88 -3.27 0.62
N THR A 90 7.10 -3.70 -0.39
CA THR A 90 7.51 -3.69 -1.81
C THR A 90 7.30 -2.30 -2.42
N PRO A 91 8.12 -1.86 -3.39
CA PRO A 91 7.88 -0.64 -4.13
C PRO A 91 6.63 -0.78 -4.99
N CYS A 92 5.81 0.29 -5.02
CA CYS A 92 4.60 0.35 -5.84
C CYS A 92 4.50 1.72 -6.51
N ILE A 93 4.08 1.74 -7.77
CA ILE A 93 3.74 2.95 -8.49
C ILE A 93 2.36 2.80 -9.11
N SER A 94 1.52 3.83 -9.02
CA SER A 94 0.21 3.86 -9.68
C SER A 94 0.31 4.68 -10.95
N LEU A 95 -0.10 4.07 -12.05
CA LEU A 95 -0.14 4.67 -13.37
C LEU A 95 -1.61 4.85 -13.80
N PRO A 96 -2.04 6.00 -14.31
CA PRO A 96 -3.42 6.28 -14.71
C PRO A 96 -3.71 5.72 -16.11
N LEU A 97 -3.58 4.40 -16.27
CA LEU A 97 -3.64 3.73 -17.58
C LEU A 97 -5.06 3.45 -18.08
N LEU A 98 -6.06 3.56 -17.21
CA LEU A 98 -7.44 3.22 -17.55
C LEU A 98 -8.37 4.40 -17.25
N GLU A 99 -9.51 4.39 -17.91
CA GLU A 99 -10.61 5.30 -17.65
C GLU A 99 -11.81 4.51 -17.12
N GLY A 100 -12.44 5.03 -16.10
CA GLY A 100 -13.61 4.45 -15.50
C GLY A 100 -14.86 5.32 -15.68
N GLU A 101 -15.84 5.15 -14.82
CA GLU A 101 -17.09 5.90 -14.87
C GLU A 101 -16.86 7.43 -14.85
N ASN A 102 -17.63 8.16 -15.64
CA ASN A 102 -17.60 9.63 -15.76
C ASN A 102 -16.24 10.17 -16.24
N ASN A 103 -15.51 9.41 -17.05
CA ASN A 103 -14.18 9.76 -17.58
C ASN A 103 -13.17 10.08 -16.46
N LEU A 104 -13.33 9.43 -15.30
CA LEU A 104 -12.38 9.56 -14.20
C LEU A 104 -11.23 8.56 -14.38
N PRO A 105 -9.99 8.95 -14.05
CA PRO A 105 -8.86 8.04 -14.17
C PRO A 105 -9.00 6.85 -13.21
N LEU A 106 -8.66 5.67 -13.71
CA LEU A 106 -8.56 4.45 -12.94
C LEU A 106 -7.13 3.94 -13.00
N GLY A 107 -6.48 3.91 -11.86
CA GLY A 107 -5.07 3.55 -11.75
C GLY A 107 -4.84 2.04 -11.79
N VAL A 108 -3.80 1.65 -12.53
CA VAL A 108 -3.15 0.35 -12.42
C VAL A 108 -1.87 0.53 -11.62
N GLN A 109 -1.65 -0.28 -10.60
CA GLN A 109 -0.39 -0.26 -9.87
C GLN A 109 0.54 -1.36 -10.37
N LEU A 110 1.78 -0.97 -10.61
CA LEU A 110 2.90 -1.87 -10.77
C LEU A 110 3.56 -2.06 -9.41
N ILE A 111 3.87 -3.31 -9.08
CA ILE A 111 4.58 -3.73 -7.87
C ILE A 111 5.91 -4.32 -8.30
N GLY A 112 6.99 -3.88 -7.68
CA GLY A 112 8.35 -4.35 -7.97
C GLY A 112 9.02 -5.07 -6.81
N ASP A 113 10.22 -5.57 -7.06
CA ASP A 113 11.08 -6.15 -6.03
C ASP A 113 11.74 -5.06 -5.18
N LYS A 114 12.08 -5.38 -3.93
CA LYS A 114 12.78 -4.46 -3.02
C LYS A 114 14.21 -4.21 -3.50
N TYR A 115 14.64 -2.97 -3.30
CA TYR A 115 16.02 -2.54 -3.58
C TYR A 115 16.43 -2.58 -5.06
N ASP A 116 15.46 -2.77 -5.96
CA ASP A 116 15.66 -2.71 -7.41
C ASP A 116 14.88 -1.54 -8.05
N ASP A 117 14.93 -0.37 -7.42
CA ASP A 117 14.17 0.81 -7.83
C ASP A 117 14.50 1.24 -9.26
N HIS A 118 15.76 1.09 -9.70
CA HIS A 118 16.17 1.46 -11.05
C HIS A 118 15.43 0.64 -12.11
N ARG A 119 15.41 -0.69 -11.97
CA ARG A 119 14.70 -1.59 -12.88
C ARG A 119 13.19 -1.34 -12.79
N PHE A 120 12.67 -1.23 -11.57
CA PHE A 120 11.26 -0.96 -11.30
C PHE A 120 10.74 0.30 -12.01
N LEU A 121 11.46 1.43 -11.88
CA LEU A 121 11.10 2.68 -12.55
C LEU A 121 11.25 2.60 -14.07
N GLY A 122 12.22 1.83 -14.56
CA GLY A 122 12.37 1.53 -15.98
C GLY A 122 11.17 0.79 -16.55
N VAL A 123 10.68 -0.23 -15.86
CA VAL A 123 9.49 -1.00 -16.23
C VAL A 123 8.24 -0.13 -16.18
N ALA A 124 8.09 0.70 -15.13
CA ALA A 124 6.96 1.61 -15.01
C ALA A 124 6.89 2.61 -16.18
N ARG A 125 8.04 3.20 -16.54
CA ARG A 125 8.13 4.14 -17.66
C ARG A 125 7.85 3.46 -19.01
N TRP A 126 8.32 2.24 -19.19
CA TRP A 126 8.02 1.45 -20.39
C TRP A 126 6.51 1.18 -20.48
N LEU A 127 5.89 0.71 -19.40
CA LEU A 127 4.46 0.39 -19.35
C LEU A 127 3.59 1.62 -19.62
N GLU A 128 3.93 2.77 -19.04
CA GLU A 128 3.22 4.04 -19.29
C GLU A 128 3.25 4.37 -20.78
N LYS A 129 4.42 4.32 -21.40
CA LYS A 129 4.62 4.64 -22.81
C LYS A 129 3.87 3.70 -23.76
N GLU A 130 3.89 2.39 -23.50
CA GLU A 130 3.20 1.38 -24.33
C GLU A 130 1.66 1.50 -24.23
N CYS A 131 1.14 2.07 -23.15
CA CYS A 131 -0.30 2.25 -22.96
C CYS A 131 -0.81 3.63 -23.42
N GLU A 132 0.06 4.56 -23.84
CA GLU A 132 -0.32 5.85 -24.42
C GLU A 132 -0.62 5.77 -25.93
N GLU A 133 -0.29 4.64 -26.60
CA GLU A 133 -0.58 4.37 -28.01
C GLU A 133 -1.97 3.72 -28.18
#